data_ab9deceac7d71105ed79f7240b24cff0
#
_entry.id   ab9deceac7d71105ed79f7240b24cff0
#
_cell.length_a   1.000
_cell.length_b   1.000
_cell.length_c   1.000
_cell.angle_alpha   90.00
_cell.angle_beta   90.00
_cell.angle_gamma   90.00
#
_symmetry.space_group_name_H-M   'P 1'
#
loop_
_entity.id
_entity.type
_entity.pdbx_description
1 polymer ?
#
loop_
_entity_poly.entity_id
_entity_poly.type
_entity_poly.pdbx_seq_one_letter_code
_entity_poly.pdbx_strand_id
1 'polypeptide(L)'
;MWQTATRSFDGIAAYSGNSAVLTGRGPAERVMTWSVTSSFFSLLGTRPYFGRLLNADDDRIGSEPVAVLSHAFWMSHFGGAPHAIGRTITLDTASYTIVGIAPPDFQYPASAAIWSNLGAYLAGSGGARRAHQWGFQVVARLRPSITLTQAQSDLDLVSRQAWDQAPDLNGALPALTPLKGYLVGQVRSGLLILLGAVALLLLIACANVASLLLSRGITRQHEMAIRVALGAGRARVASLVLAESAVVSLTGGALGVLGALWSVPALVALAGSQLPSIAHIGVNLPVLAMACGATLAAGILAGVIPAIRATRRPPGAALRAQGAGTTVATRNRSAGALIVAQVALALVLLVGAGLMLRTLANLRAIDVGFRTDHMMTMRTTLP
;
A
#
# COMPACT_ATOMS: atom_id res chain seq x y z
N MET A 1 -14.64 2.11 -31.30
CA MET A 1 -15.35 3.37 -31.21
C MET A 1 -14.52 4.45 -30.51
N TRP A 2 -14.26 4.37 -29.19
CA TRP A 2 -13.47 5.41 -28.49
C TRP A 2 -12.04 5.57 -29.03
N GLN A 3 -11.36 4.48 -29.43
CA GLN A 3 -10.00 4.55 -30.00
C GLN A 3 -9.90 5.42 -31.27
N THR A 4 -10.95 5.44 -32.07
CA THR A 4 -10.97 6.18 -33.36
C THR A 4 -11.61 7.54 -33.25
N ALA A 5 -12.49 7.75 -32.25
CA ALA A 5 -13.29 8.96 -32.14
C ALA A 5 -12.68 10.01 -31.21
N THR A 6 -11.84 9.63 -30.23
CA THR A 6 -11.21 10.60 -29.32
C THR A 6 -9.82 11.00 -29.77
N ARG A 7 -9.52 12.32 -29.71
CA ARG A 7 -8.19 12.87 -30.02
C ARG A 7 -7.32 13.08 -28.77
N SER A 8 -7.90 12.86 -27.61
CA SER A 8 -7.27 13.14 -26.31
C SER A 8 -6.32 12.06 -25.81
N PHE A 9 -6.36 10.86 -26.40
CA PHE A 9 -5.57 9.72 -25.96
C PHE A 9 -4.53 9.27 -26.98
N ASP A 10 -3.35 8.88 -26.51
CA ASP A 10 -2.32 8.23 -27.34
C ASP A 10 -2.64 6.75 -27.58
N GLY A 11 -3.40 6.14 -26.67
CA GLY A 11 -3.84 4.78 -26.78
C GLY A 11 -4.90 4.45 -25.73
N ILE A 12 -5.72 3.48 -26.07
CA ILE A 12 -6.80 2.95 -25.22
C ILE A 12 -6.72 1.43 -25.25
N ALA A 13 -6.88 0.81 -24.11
CA ALA A 13 -6.99 -0.64 -23.97
C ALA A 13 -8.20 -1.01 -23.13
N ALA A 14 -8.95 -2.00 -23.60
CA ALA A 14 -10.07 -2.58 -22.88
C ALA A 14 -9.63 -3.88 -22.21
N TYR A 15 -10.22 -4.16 -21.05
CA TYR A 15 -9.98 -5.40 -20.33
C TYR A 15 -11.22 -5.80 -19.54
N SER A 16 -11.41 -7.12 -19.38
CA SER A 16 -12.53 -7.70 -18.62
C SER A 16 -12.02 -8.87 -17.81
N GLY A 17 -12.31 -8.86 -16.51
CA GLY A 17 -11.93 -9.92 -15.59
C GLY A 17 -12.95 -11.02 -15.51
N ASN A 18 -12.49 -12.25 -15.51
CA ASN A 18 -13.30 -13.42 -15.28
C ASN A 18 -12.56 -14.44 -14.40
N SER A 19 -13.33 -15.33 -13.78
CA SER A 19 -12.78 -16.47 -13.06
C SER A 19 -13.01 -17.70 -13.91
N ALA A 20 -11.96 -18.40 -14.32
CA ALA A 20 -12.02 -19.61 -15.10
C ALA A 20 -11.50 -20.82 -14.30
N VAL A 21 -11.93 -22.00 -14.66
CA VAL A 21 -11.46 -23.26 -14.09
C VAL A 21 -10.33 -23.81 -14.98
N LEU A 22 -9.12 -23.84 -14.43
CA LEU A 22 -7.99 -24.50 -15.08
C LEU A 22 -8.13 -26.02 -14.94
N THR A 23 -8.08 -26.74 -16.05
CA THR A 23 -8.15 -28.20 -16.11
C THR A 23 -7.00 -28.78 -16.92
N GLY A 24 -6.80 -30.09 -16.86
CA GLY A 24 -5.81 -30.81 -17.67
C GLY A 24 -4.38 -30.85 -17.06
N ARG A 25 -4.15 -30.30 -15.85
CA ARG A 25 -2.86 -30.30 -15.17
C ARG A 25 -2.98 -30.47 -13.66
N GLY A 26 -3.59 -31.54 -13.22
CA GLY A 26 -3.86 -31.82 -11.80
C GLY A 26 -5.32 -31.57 -11.42
N PRO A 27 -5.62 -31.36 -10.14
CA PRO A 27 -6.96 -31.03 -9.67
C PRO A 27 -7.46 -29.75 -10.36
N ALA A 28 -8.76 -29.67 -10.64
CA ALA A 28 -9.38 -28.48 -11.18
C ALA A 28 -9.18 -27.31 -10.22
N GLU A 29 -8.60 -26.22 -10.71
CA GLU A 29 -8.28 -25.03 -9.92
C GLU A 29 -8.94 -23.79 -10.51
N ARG A 30 -9.50 -22.93 -9.66
CA ARG A 30 -10.06 -21.65 -10.09
C ARG A 30 -8.99 -20.60 -10.16
N VAL A 31 -8.81 -20.00 -11.33
CA VAL A 31 -7.81 -18.96 -11.60
C VAL A 31 -8.47 -17.68 -12.08
N MET A 32 -7.89 -16.53 -11.71
CA MET A 32 -8.32 -15.23 -12.23
C MET A 32 -7.73 -14.99 -13.61
N THR A 33 -8.58 -14.82 -14.59
CA THR A 33 -8.22 -14.54 -15.98
C THR A 33 -8.71 -13.17 -16.39
N TRP A 34 -7.96 -12.51 -17.27
CA TRP A 34 -8.32 -11.21 -17.82
C TRP A 34 -8.24 -11.26 -19.34
N SER A 35 -9.37 -11.02 -20.00
CA SER A 35 -9.38 -10.84 -21.45
C SER A 35 -9.05 -9.39 -21.76
N VAL A 36 -8.00 -9.17 -22.54
CA VAL A 36 -7.45 -7.83 -22.78
C VAL A 36 -7.23 -7.59 -24.27
N THR A 37 -7.29 -6.33 -24.70
CA THR A 37 -6.88 -5.94 -26.06
C THR A 37 -5.35 -6.01 -26.20
N SER A 38 -4.85 -6.20 -27.39
CA SER A 38 -3.41 -6.28 -27.70
C SER A 38 -2.63 -5.04 -27.24
N SER A 39 -3.27 -3.88 -27.31
CA SER A 39 -2.69 -2.61 -26.85
C SER A 39 -2.47 -2.53 -25.33
N PHE A 40 -3.03 -3.45 -24.54
CA PHE A 40 -3.00 -3.38 -23.08
C PHE A 40 -1.58 -3.34 -22.50
N PHE A 41 -0.74 -4.26 -22.91
CA PHE A 41 0.62 -4.35 -22.39
C PHE A 41 1.53 -3.21 -22.87
N SER A 42 1.43 -2.86 -24.15
CA SER A 42 2.21 -1.76 -24.73
C SER A 42 1.81 -0.41 -24.13
N LEU A 43 0.53 -0.19 -23.88
CA LEU A 43 0.01 1.00 -23.23
C LEU A 43 0.55 1.15 -21.80
N LEU A 44 0.69 0.04 -21.08
CA LEU A 44 1.25 0.00 -19.73
C LEU A 44 2.80 -0.02 -19.73
N GLY A 45 3.44 -0.10 -20.90
CA GLY A 45 4.89 -0.09 -21.04
C GLY A 45 5.56 -1.41 -20.66
N THR A 46 4.81 -2.51 -20.68
CA THR A 46 5.29 -3.84 -20.27
C THR A 46 5.96 -4.55 -21.44
N ARG A 47 7.08 -5.23 -21.16
CA ARG A 47 7.78 -6.12 -22.09
C ARG A 47 7.63 -7.57 -21.63
N PRO A 48 7.64 -8.55 -22.54
CA PRO A 48 7.57 -9.95 -22.13
C PRO A 48 8.85 -10.37 -21.39
N TYR A 49 8.72 -11.23 -20.39
CA TYR A 49 9.84 -11.90 -19.74
C TYR A 49 10.38 -13.02 -20.65
N PHE A 50 9.45 -13.83 -21.19
CA PHE A 50 9.73 -14.84 -22.23
C PHE A 50 8.61 -14.82 -23.28
N GLY A 51 8.94 -15.22 -24.51
CA GLY A 51 7.99 -15.29 -25.62
C GLY A 51 7.55 -13.93 -26.14
N ARG A 52 6.26 -13.79 -26.45
CA ARG A 52 5.63 -12.54 -26.91
C ARG A 52 4.45 -12.16 -26.06
N LEU A 53 4.09 -10.90 -26.08
CA LEU A 53 2.79 -10.40 -25.60
C LEU A 53 1.75 -10.47 -26.72
N LEU A 54 0.51 -10.09 -26.42
CA LEU A 54 -0.56 -10.03 -27.41
C LEU A 54 -0.22 -8.99 -28.48
N ASN A 55 -0.58 -9.29 -29.73
CA ASN A 55 -0.41 -8.44 -30.90
C ASN A 55 -1.75 -8.12 -31.55
N ALA A 56 -1.77 -7.26 -32.57
CA ALA A 56 -2.98 -6.82 -33.24
C ALA A 56 -3.75 -7.96 -33.93
N ASP A 57 -3.09 -9.04 -34.34
CA ASP A 57 -3.75 -10.18 -34.95
C ASP A 57 -4.58 -10.98 -33.92
N ASP A 58 -4.12 -10.97 -32.65
CA ASP A 58 -4.86 -11.62 -31.55
C ASP A 58 -6.16 -10.86 -31.20
N ASP A 59 -6.33 -9.60 -31.62
CA ASP A 59 -7.57 -8.83 -31.36
C ASP A 59 -8.70 -9.12 -32.35
N ARG A 60 -8.44 -9.80 -33.45
CA ARG A 60 -9.49 -10.14 -34.42
C ARG A 60 -10.51 -11.04 -33.77
N ILE A 61 -11.79 -10.72 -33.98
CA ILE A 61 -12.89 -11.58 -33.51
C ILE A 61 -12.74 -12.94 -34.20
N GLY A 62 -12.67 -14.01 -33.40
CA GLY A 62 -12.46 -15.38 -33.91
C GLY A 62 -10.98 -15.75 -34.07
N SER A 63 -10.04 -14.92 -33.64
CA SER A 63 -8.63 -15.31 -33.54
C SER A 63 -8.44 -16.51 -32.62
N GLU A 64 -7.36 -17.25 -32.82
CA GLU A 64 -7.01 -18.37 -31.95
C GLU A 64 -6.88 -17.90 -30.49
N PRO A 65 -7.42 -18.69 -29.52
CA PRO A 65 -7.25 -18.38 -28.12
C PRO A 65 -5.79 -18.48 -27.70
N VAL A 66 -5.22 -17.35 -27.27
CA VAL A 66 -3.84 -17.26 -26.77
C VAL A 66 -3.81 -16.71 -25.35
N ALA A 67 -2.79 -17.09 -24.59
CA ALA A 67 -2.62 -16.73 -23.20
C ALA A 67 -1.22 -16.21 -22.92
N VAL A 68 -1.13 -15.16 -22.11
CA VAL A 68 0.07 -14.69 -21.46
C VAL A 68 -0.05 -15.03 -19.97
N LEU A 69 0.95 -15.70 -19.40
CA LEU A 69 0.94 -16.08 -17.99
C LEU A 69 1.59 -15.00 -17.12
N SER A 70 1.12 -14.85 -15.89
CA SER A 70 1.87 -14.11 -14.89
C SER A 70 3.12 -14.89 -14.49
N HIS A 71 4.17 -14.18 -14.08
CA HIS A 71 5.42 -14.82 -13.63
C HIS A 71 5.18 -15.76 -12.45
N ALA A 72 4.34 -15.36 -11.49
CA ALA A 72 4.02 -16.18 -10.32
C ALA A 72 3.29 -17.47 -10.71
N PHE A 73 2.32 -17.39 -11.63
CA PHE A 73 1.59 -18.54 -12.12
C PHE A 73 2.51 -19.49 -12.92
N TRP A 74 3.40 -18.95 -13.75
CA TRP A 74 4.39 -19.74 -14.48
C TRP A 74 5.35 -20.46 -13.54
N MET A 75 5.83 -19.81 -12.48
CA MET A 75 6.68 -20.42 -11.48
C MET A 75 5.97 -21.56 -10.73
N SER A 76 4.73 -21.35 -10.29
CA SER A 76 3.99 -22.32 -9.48
C SER A 76 3.52 -23.54 -10.27
N HIS A 77 3.08 -23.36 -11.54
CA HIS A 77 2.43 -24.42 -12.34
C HIS A 77 3.38 -25.05 -13.38
N PHE A 78 4.47 -24.36 -13.73
CA PHE A 78 5.43 -24.81 -14.75
C PHE A 78 6.86 -24.90 -14.24
N GLY A 79 7.07 -24.61 -12.93
CA GLY A 79 8.41 -24.67 -12.33
C GLY A 79 9.41 -23.71 -12.94
N GLY A 80 8.96 -22.63 -13.60
CA GLY A 80 9.82 -21.69 -14.30
C GLY A 80 10.41 -22.23 -15.61
N ALA A 81 9.85 -23.29 -16.18
CA ALA A 81 10.41 -23.93 -17.37
C ALA A 81 10.09 -23.14 -18.64
N PRO A 82 11.09 -22.75 -19.48
CA PRO A 82 10.87 -22.02 -20.73
C PRO A 82 9.97 -22.73 -21.74
N HIS A 83 9.94 -24.03 -21.70
CA HIS A 83 9.11 -24.87 -22.59
C HIS A 83 7.60 -24.77 -22.27
N ALA A 84 7.19 -23.91 -21.36
CA ALA A 84 5.77 -23.57 -21.17
C ALA A 84 5.18 -22.86 -22.40
N ILE A 85 6.00 -22.09 -23.13
CA ILE A 85 5.56 -21.41 -24.36
C ILE A 85 5.25 -22.46 -25.45
N GLY A 86 4.16 -22.24 -26.17
CA GLY A 86 3.62 -23.16 -27.18
C GLY A 86 2.77 -24.30 -26.61
N ARG A 87 2.75 -24.50 -25.29
CA ARG A 87 1.81 -25.46 -24.68
C ARG A 87 0.42 -24.88 -24.55
N THR A 88 -0.54 -25.79 -24.50
CA THR A 88 -1.95 -25.44 -24.27
C THR A 88 -2.31 -25.59 -22.80
N ILE A 89 -3.20 -24.71 -22.34
CA ILE A 89 -3.91 -24.79 -21.08
C ILE A 89 -5.41 -24.76 -21.37
N THR A 90 -6.19 -25.50 -20.61
CA THR A 90 -7.64 -25.50 -20.74
C THR A 90 -8.25 -24.65 -19.64
N LEU A 91 -8.94 -23.58 -20.04
CA LEU A 91 -9.68 -22.68 -19.15
C LEU A 91 -11.17 -22.87 -19.43
N ASP A 92 -11.89 -23.36 -18.44
CA ASP A 92 -13.27 -23.84 -18.60
C ASP A 92 -13.35 -24.92 -19.71
N THR A 93 -13.89 -24.60 -20.88
CA THR A 93 -14.02 -25.50 -22.04
C THR A 93 -13.10 -25.11 -23.20
N ALA A 94 -12.38 -23.99 -23.13
CA ALA A 94 -11.55 -23.48 -24.22
C ALA A 94 -10.07 -23.77 -24.00
N SER A 95 -9.37 -24.17 -25.06
CA SER A 95 -7.93 -24.38 -25.06
C SER A 95 -7.22 -23.10 -25.49
N TYR A 96 -6.28 -22.63 -24.67
CA TYR A 96 -5.46 -21.44 -24.92
C TYR A 96 -4.00 -21.82 -25.12
N THR A 97 -3.39 -21.32 -26.18
CA THR A 97 -1.94 -21.50 -26.41
C THR A 97 -1.14 -20.45 -25.63
N ILE A 98 -0.19 -20.88 -24.81
CA ILE A 98 0.69 -19.97 -24.08
C ILE A 98 1.67 -19.34 -25.06
N VAL A 99 1.60 -18.01 -25.23
CA VAL A 99 2.47 -17.25 -26.14
C VAL A 99 3.55 -16.47 -25.43
N GLY A 100 3.38 -16.21 -24.14
CA GLY A 100 4.36 -15.45 -23.38
C GLY A 100 4.16 -15.47 -21.88
N ILE A 101 5.16 -14.93 -21.20
CA ILE A 101 5.21 -14.78 -19.75
C ILE A 101 5.42 -13.30 -19.45
N ALA A 102 4.58 -12.72 -18.60
CA ALA A 102 4.73 -11.35 -18.12
C ALA A 102 5.91 -11.25 -17.12
N PRO A 103 6.53 -10.09 -16.95
CA PRO A 103 7.63 -9.92 -16.00
C PRO A 103 7.12 -9.99 -14.54
N PRO A 104 8.01 -10.32 -13.57
CA PRO A 104 7.63 -10.57 -12.17
C PRO A 104 7.00 -9.35 -11.48
N ASP A 105 7.32 -8.15 -11.92
CA ASP A 105 6.81 -6.88 -11.42
C ASP A 105 5.49 -6.43 -12.07
N PHE A 106 5.03 -7.14 -13.11
CA PHE A 106 3.75 -6.82 -13.75
C PHE A 106 2.60 -7.63 -13.15
N GLN A 107 1.74 -6.96 -12.38
CA GLN A 107 0.61 -7.57 -11.67
C GLN A 107 -0.68 -6.76 -11.83
N TYR A 108 -0.90 -6.18 -12.99
CA TYR A 108 -2.12 -5.43 -13.27
C TYR A 108 -2.99 -6.13 -14.33
N PRO A 109 -4.31 -6.22 -14.11
CA PRO A 109 -5.05 -5.94 -12.86
C PRO A 109 -4.67 -6.89 -11.72
N ALA A 110 -4.99 -6.48 -10.49
CA ALA A 110 -4.61 -7.25 -9.30
C ALA A 110 -5.09 -8.71 -9.39
N SER A 111 -4.26 -9.64 -8.90
CA SER A 111 -4.52 -11.08 -8.87
C SER A 111 -4.64 -11.75 -10.25
N ALA A 112 -4.21 -11.10 -11.33
CA ALA A 112 -4.18 -11.71 -12.64
C ALA A 112 -3.21 -12.89 -12.68
N ALA A 113 -3.72 -14.08 -12.94
CA ALA A 113 -2.91 -15.27 -13.19
C ALA A 113 -2.60 -15.41 -14.69
N ILE A 114 -3.57 -15.11 -15.53
CA ILE A 114 -3.54 -15.31 -16.99
C ILE A 114 -4.22 -14.13 -17.67
N TRP A 115 -3.61 -13.63 -18.75
CA TRP A 115 -4.24 -12.69 -19.68
C TRP A 115 -4.49 -13.40 -21.00
N SER A 116 -5.72 -13.32 -21.48
CA SER A 116 -6.14 -13.88 -22.78
C SER A 116 -6.48 -12.76 -23.77
N ASN A 117 -6.50 -13.09 -25.05
CA ASN A 117 -6.91 -12.16 -26.08
C ASN A 117 -8.42 -11.89 -26.07
N LEU A 118 -8.80 -10.63 -26.17
CA LEU A 118 -10.20 -10.21 -26.17
C LEU A 118 -10.94 -10.68 -27.42
N GLY A 119 -10.28 -10.82 -28.57
CA GLY A 119 -10.86 -11.29 -29.82
C GLY A 119 -11.44 -12.69 -29.72
N ALA A 120 -10.72 -13.63 -29.07
CA ALA A 120 -11.20 -14.98 -28.81
C ALA A 120 -12.37 -14.99 -27.79
N TYR A 121 -12.27 -14.16 -26.74
CA TYR A 121 -13.35 -14.03 -25.75
C TYR A 121 -14.67 -13.54 -26.38
N LEU A 122 -14.62 -12.59 -27.31
CA LEU A 122 -15.80 -12.07 -28.00
C LEU A 122 -16.39 -13.05 -29.01
N ALA A 123 -15.59 -13.96 -29.56
CA ALA A 123 -16.05 -14.99 -30.47
C ALA A 123 -16.79 -16.13 -29.77
N GLY A 124 -16.53 -16.37 -28.49
CA GLY A 124 -17.17 -17.41 -27.70
C GLY A 124 -18.68 -17.16 -27.52
N SER A 125 -19.45 -18.26 -27.34
CA SER A 125 -20.90 -18.22 -27.14
C SER A 125 -21.25 -17.33 -25.93
N GLY A 126 -21.77 -16.15 -26.17
CA GLY A 126 -22.13 -15.17 -25.16
C GLY A 126 -21.13 -13.99 -24.99
N GLY A 127 -19.94 -14.00 -25.61
CA GLY A 127 -18.99 -12.90 -25.54
C GLY A 127 -19.54 -11.61 -26.12
N ALA A 128 -20.12 -11.66 -27.32
CA ALA A 128 -20.79 -10.52 -27.95
C ALA A 128 -22.02 -10.02 -27.14
N ARG A 129 -22.78 -10.94 -26.54
CA ARG A 129 -23.92 -10.63 -25.68
C ARG A 129 -23.47 -9.96 -24.36
N ARG A 130 -22.38 -10.45 -23.76
CA ARG A 130 -21.78 -9.84 -22.57
C ARG A 130 -21.16 -8.48 -22.86
N ALA A 131 -20.59 -8.28 -24.04
CA ALA A 131 -20.06 -6.98 -24.46
C ALA A 131 -21.14 -5.89 -24.51
N HIS A 132 -22.40 -6.24 -24.77
CA HIS A 132 -23.53 -5.33 -24.75
C HIS A 132 -24.14 -5.14 -23.35
N GLN A 133 -24.00 -6.13 -22.48
CA GLN A 133 -24.64 -6.12 -21.15
C GLN A 133 -23.74 -5.61 -20.03
N TRP A 134 -22.40 -5.69 -20.18
CA TRP A 134 -21.46 -5.37 -19.08
C TRP A 134 -20.28 -4.59 -19.65
N GLY A 135 -20.11 -3.39 -19.13
CA GLY A 135 -19.02 -2.51 -19.53
C GLY A 135 -17.64 -3.14 -19.32
N PHE A 136 -16.80 -3.08 -20.33
CA PHE A 136 -15.40 -3.34 -20.16
C PHE A 136 -14.77 -2.25 -19.28
N GLN A 137 -13.81 -2.63 -18.49
CA GLN A 137 -12.90 -1.66 -17.89
C GLN A 137 -11.95 -1.17 -18.98
N VAL A 138 -11.61 0.10 -18.92
CA VAL A 138 -10.76 0.74 -19.92
C VAL A 138 -9.60 1.44 -19.23
N VAL A 139 -8.41 1.26 -19.76
CA VAL A 139 -7.25 2.06 -19.41
C VAL A 139 -6.80 2.84 -20.64
N ALA A 140 -6.48 4.11 -20.44
CA ALA A 140 -6.07 4.99 -21.53
C ALA A 140 -4.85 5.83 -21.13
N ARG A 141 -4.02 6.18 -22.09
CA ARG A 141 -2.89 7.10 -21.91
C ARG A 141 -3.25 8.45 -22.52
N LEU A 142 -3.28 9.47 -21.67
CA LEU A 142 -3.48 10.85 -22.14
C LEU A 142 -2.29 11.33 -22.96
N ARG A 143 -2.57 12.14 -23.98
CA ARG A 143 -1.52 12.89 -24.69
C ARG A 143 -0.89 13.92 -23.75
N PRO A 144 0.42 14.17 -23.84
CA PRO A 144 1.13 15.07 -22.91
C PRO A 144 0.55 16.48 -22.81
N SER A 145 -0.08 16.98 -23.90
CA SER A 145 -0.66 18.33 -23.98
C SER A 145 -2.10 18.43 -23.48
N ILE A 146 -2.76 17.32 -23.13
CA ILE A 146 -4.18 17.29 -22.79
C ILE A 146 -4.35 17.14 -21.29
N THR A 147 -5.19 17.98 -20.69
CA THR A 147 -5.58 17.89 -19.29
C THR A 147 -6.68 16.84 -19.09
N LEU A 148 -6.80 16.32 -17.87
CA LEU A 148 -7.86 15.37 -17.52
C LEU A 148 -9.26 15.94 -17.81
N THR A 149 -9.48 17.22 -17.53
CA THR A 149 -10.76 17.90 -17.76
C THR A 149 -11.10 17.97 -19.26
N GLN A 150 -10.13 18.30 -20.10
CA GLN A 150 -10.31 18.31 -21.56
C GLN A 150 -10.61 16.93 -22.11
N ALA A 151 -9.88 15.90 -21.63
CA ALA A 151 -10.13 14.51 -22.03
C ALA A 151 -11.49 14.01 -21.57
N GLN A 152 -11.96 14.41 -20.39
CA GLN A 152 -13.30 14.08 -19.91
C GLN A 152 -14.38 14.70 -20.81
N SER A 153 -14.24 15.99 -21.17
CA SER A 153 -15.20 16.66 -22.05
C SER A 153 -15.24 16.05 -23.45
N ASP A 154 -14.09 15.67 -24.00
CA ASP A 154 -13.98 14.99 -25.30
C ASP A 154 -14.65 13.60 -25.24
N LEU A 155 -14.39 12.85 -24.18
CA LEU A 155 -14.99 11.53 -23.96
C LEU A 155 -16.52 11.61 -23.78
N ASP A 156 -17.00 12.61 -23.04
CA ASP A 156 -18.44 12.84 -22.84
C ASP A 156 -19.15 13.14 -24.15
N LEU A 157 -18.53 13.98 -25.00
CA LEU A 157 -19.07 14.32 -26.34
C LEU A 157 -19.20 13.07 -27.20
N VAL A 158 -18.12 12.30 -27.33
CA VAL A 158 -18.08 11.07 -28.13
C VAL A 158 -19.07 10.01 -27.58
N SER A 159 -19.17 9.92 -26.25
CA SER A 159 -20.11 8.97 -25.63
C SER A 159 -21.57 9.35 -25.90
N ARG A 160 -21.93 10.62 -25.81
CA ARG A 160 -23.29 11.10 -26.17
C ARG A 160 -23.64 10.83 -27.62
N GLN A 161 -22.74 11.13 -28.55
CA GLN A 161 -22.94 10.82 -29.98
C GLN A 161 -23.14 9.31 -30.24
N ALA A 162 -22.45 8.48 -29.47
CA ALA A 162 -22.60 7.03 -29.55
C ALA A 162 -23.94 6.53 -29.05
N TRP A 163 -24.46 7.12 -27.99
CA TRP A 163 -25.76 6.74 -27.42
C TRP A 163 -26.93 7.18 -28.31
N ASP A 164 -26.79 8.31 -29.00
CA ASP A 164 -27.78 8.73 -29.99
C ASP A 164 -27.95 7.67 -31.11
N GLN A 165 -26.87 6.95 -31.43
CA GLN A 165 -26.87 5.86 -32.43
C GLN A 165 -27.26 4.48 -31.86
N ALA A 166 -27.21 4.29 -30.55
CA ALA A 166 -27.52 3.05 -29.87
C ALA A 166 -28.27 3.32 -28.55
N PRO A 167 -29.59 3.62 -28.63
CA PRO A 167 -30.40 4.00 -27.47
C PRO A 167 -30.45 2.95 -26.36
N ASP A 168 -30.23 1.67 -26.69
CA ASP A 168 -30.17 0.56 -25.72
C ASP A 168 -28.94 0.65 -24.79
N LEU A 169 -27.95 1.47 -25.15
CA LEU A 169 -26.77 1.74 -24.35
C LEU A 169 -26.94 2.96 -23.44
N ASN A 170 -28.15 3.43 -23.18
CA ASN A 170 -28.47 4.57 -22.32
C ASN A 170 -27.87 4.37 -20.94
N GLY A 171 -26.60 4.72 -20.80
CA GLY A 171 -25.78 4.45 -19.64
C GLY A 171 -25.17 5.70 -19.05
N ALA A 172 -24.56 5.53 -17.92
CA ALA A 172 -23.79 6.56 -17.26
C ALA A 172 -22.61 7.01 -18.12
N LEU A 173 -22.33 8.33 -18.15
CA LEU A 173 -21.14 8.88 -18.78
C LEU A 173 -19.88 8.24 -18.15
N PRO A 174 -18.90 7.82 -18.95
CA PRO A 174 -17.66 7.27 -18.42
C PRO A 174 -16.88 8.34 -17.67
N ALA A 175 -16.48 8.05 -16.44
CA ALA A 175 -15.68 8.95 -15.63
C ALA A 175 -14.19 8.59 -15.72
N LEU A 176 -13.36 9.57 -16.06
CA LEU A 176 -11.91 9.42 -16.07
C LEU A 176 -11.34 9.61 -14.67
N THR A 177 -10.59 8.62 -14.20
CA THR A 177 -9.88 8.70 -12.94
C THR A 177 -8.40 8.37 -13.17
N PRO A 178 -7.46 9.16 -12.63
CA PRO A 178 -6.05 8.81 -12.72
C PRO A 178 -5.80 7.40 -12.19
N LEU A 179 -5.16 6.54 -12.99
CA LEU A 179 -4.94 5.12 -12.65
C LEU A 179 -4.26 4.96 -11.28
N LYS A 180 -3.25 5.79 -10.99
CA LYS A 180 -2.58 5.81 -9.68
C LYS A 180 -3.56 6.13 -8.54
N GLY A 181 -4.48 7.09 -8.74
CA GLY A 181 -5.52 7.42 -7.77
C GLY A 181 -6.51 6.28 -7.57
N TYR A 182 -6.90 5.62 -8.65
CA TYR A 182 -7.79 4.45 -8.61
C TYR A 182 -7.17 3.28 -7.82
N LEU A 183 -5.89 2.96 -8.09
CA LEU A 183 -5.18 1.85 -7.45
C LEU A 183 -4.89 2.10 -5.96
N VAL A 184 -4.54 3.34 -5.61
CA VAL A 184 -4.11 3.69 -4.24
C VAL A 184 -5.24 4.30 -3.42
N GLY A 185 -6.27 4.86 -4.07
CA GLY A 185 -7.31 5.67 -3.41
C GLY A 185 -8.03 4.93 -2.29
N GLN A 186 -8.38 3.67 -2.49
CA GLN A 186 -9.11 2.87 -1.50
C GLN A 186 -8.28 2.56 -0.24
N VAL A 187 -6.97 2.38 -0.37
CA VAL A 187 -6.09 2.04 0.76
C VAL A 187 -5.41 3.26 1.38
N ARG A 188 -5.37 4.40 0.66
CA ARG A 188 -4.66 5.61 1.09
C ARG A 188 -5.15 6.13 2.45
N SER A 189 -6.46 6.21 2.64
CA SER A 189 -7.04 6.73 3.90
C SER A 189 -6.68 5.82 5.07
N GLY A 190 -6.79 4.51 4.91
CA GLY A 190 -6.39 3.53 5.93
C GLY A 190 -4.90 3.61 6.28
N LEU A 191 -4.03 3.73 5.25
CA LEU A 191 -2.59 3.88 5.45
C LEU A 191 -2.22 5.19 6.15
N LEU A 192 -2.89 6.30 5.84
CA LEU A 192 -2.66 7.58 6.52
C LEU A 192 -3.09 7.54 7.99
N ILE A 193 -4.22 6.88 8.31
CA ILE A 193 -4.66 6.67 9.70
C ILE A 193 -3.63 5.81 10.45
N LEU A 194 -3.17 4.72 9.84
CA LEU A 194 -2.15 3.85 10.43
C LEU A 194 -0.84 4.61 10.67
N LEU A 195 -0.39 5.39 9.68
CA LEU A 195 0.81 6.22 9.81
C LEU A 195 0.66 7.24 10.96
N GLY A 196 -0.51 7.88 11.07
CA GLY A 196 -0.84 8.78 12.18
C GLY A 196 -0.77 8.08 13.53
N ALA A 197 -1.35 6.89 13.66
CA ALA A 197 -1.30 6.10 14.90
C ALA A 197 0.15 5.73 15.28
N VAL A 198 0.95 5.29 14.32
CA VAL A 198 2.37 4.96 14.55
C VAL A 198 3.16 6.21 14.97
N ALA A 199 2.90 7.37 14.35
CA ALA A 199 3.54 8.64 14.74
C ALA A 199 3.18 9.05 16.17
N LEU A 200 1.93 8.88 16.58
CA LEU A 200 1.50 9.15 17.97
C LEU A 200 2.17 8.20 18.96
N LEU A 201 2.27 6.90 18.63
CA LEU A 201 3.01 5.93 19.47
C LEU A 201 4.48 6.32 19.59
N LEU A 202 5.12 6.75 18.50
CA LEU A 202 6.50 7.21 18.52
C LEU A 202 6.67 8.43 19.41
N LEU A 203 5.74 9.40 19.37
CA LEU A 203 5.75 10.59 20.24
C LEU A 203 5.61 10.19 21.72
N ILE A 204 4.77 9.23 22.06
CA ILE A 204 4.63 8.70 23.43
C ILE A 204 5.96 8.06 23.86
N ALA A 205 6.58 7.26 23.00
CA ALA A 205 7.88 6.64 23.29
C ALA A 205 8.98 7.70 23.49
N CYS A 206 9.04 8.73 22.65
CA CYS A 206 9.97 9.86 22.81
C CYS A 206 9.76 10.60 24.12
N ALA A 207 8.53 10.86 24.50
CA ALA A 207 8.20 11.52 25.77
C ALA A 207 8.58 10.65 26.99
N ASN A 208 8.43 9.33 26.91
CA ASN A 208 8.88 8.38 27.92
C ASN A 208 10.40 8.42 28.09
N VAL A 209 11.15 8.34 26.98
CA VAL A 209 12.61 8.43 27.01
C VAL A 209 13.07 9.80 27.55
N ALA A 210 12.45 10.89 27.10
CA ALA A 210 12.74 12.22 27.61
C ALA A 210 12.51 12.33 29.13
N SER A 211 11.41 11.75 29.63
CA SER A 211 11.10 11.72 31.08
C SER A 211 12.16 10.94 31.88
N LEU A 212 12.60 9.79 31.35
CA LEU A 212 13.66 8.98 31.96
C LEU A 212 15.01 9.71 31.97
N LEU A 213 15.37 10.35 30.86
CA LEU A 213 16.60 11.16 30.78
C LEU A 213 16.58 12.35 31.75
N LEU A 214 15.41 13.00 31.89
CA LEU A 214 15.23 14.09 32.87
C LEU A 214 15.39 13.58 34.31
N SER A 215 14.84 12.43 34.66
CA SER A 215 14.97 11.83 36.00
C SER A 215 16.43 11.44 36.28
N ARG A 216 17.11 10.80 35.33
CA ARG A 216 18.56 10.51 35.46
C ARG A 216 19.43 11.76 35.55
N GLY A 217 19.09 12.84 34.82
CA GLY A 217 19.75 14.10 34.88
C GLY A 217 19.70 14.74 36.28
N ILE A 218 18.70 14.43 37.06
CA ILE A 218 18.55 14.88 38.46
C ILE A 218 19.58 14.19 39.37
N THR A 219 19.74 12.89 39.26
CA THR A 219 20.69 12.11 40.06
C THR A 219 22.15 12.50 39.74
N ARG A 220 22.42 12.90 38.49
CA ARG A 220 23.78 13.33 38.05
C ARG A 220 24.05 14.84 38.12
N GLN A 221 23.16 15.63 38.76
CA GLN A 221 23.31 17.08 38.85
C GLN A 221 24.64 17.51 39.54
N HIS A 222 25.03 16.76 40.55
CA HIS A 222 26.28 17.04 41.28
C HIS A 222 27.53 16.82 40.41
N GLU A 223 27.55 15.72 39.66
CA GLU A 223 28.63 15.41 38.72
C GLU A 223 28.74 16.46 37.61
N MET A 224 27.57 16.88 37.05
CA MET A 224 27.53 17.92 36.03
C MET A 224 27.97 19.30 36.57
N ALA A 225 27.61 19.63 37.81
CA ALA A 225 28.04 20.86 38.45
C ALA A 225 29.56 20.91 38.66
N ILE A 226 30.17 19.80 39.09
CA ILE A 226 31.64 19.68 39.22
C ILE A 226 32.30 19.85 37.85
N ARG A 227 31.83 19.23 36.80
CA ARG A 227 32.39 19.36 35.45
C ARG A 227 32.32 20.79 34.93
N VAL A 228 31.23 21.51 35.18
CA VAL A 228 31.06 22.90 34.80
C VAL A 228 32.00 23.79 35.65
N ALA A 229 32.17 23.52 36.95
CA ALA A 229 33.10 24.22 37.82
C ALA A 229 34.56 24.04 37.39
N LEU A 230 34.89 22.87 36.82
CA LEU A 230 36.19 22.56 36.23
C LEU A 230 36.40 23.14 34.81
N GLY A 231 35.43 23.97 34.31
CA GLY A 231 35.57 24.69 33.05
C GLY A 231 34.91 23.96 31.84
N ALA A 232 34.12 22.91 32.04
CA ALA A 232 33.39 22.28 30.93
C ALA A 232 32.37 23.26 30.35
N GLY A 233 32.49 23.55 29.05
CA GLY A 233 31.55 24.41 28.33
C GLY A 233 30.17 23.77 28.21
N ARG A 234 29.13 24.62 28.14
CA ARG A 234 27.70 24.18 27.98
C ARG A 234 27.48 23.23 26.80
N ALA A 235 28.20 23.45 25.68
CA ALA A 235 28.13 22.59 24.49
C ALA A 235 28.61 21.16 24.80
N ARG A 236 29.62 20.99 25.63
CA ARG A 236 30.17 19.68 26.02
C ARG A 236 29.20 18.90 26.92
N VAL A 237 28.47 19.61 27.78
CA VAL A 237 27.39 18.98 28.60
C VAL A 237 26.21 18.58 27.72
N ALA A 238 25.80 19.44 26.78
CA ALA A 238 24.73 19.12 25.84
C ALA A 238 25.08 17.92 24.94
N SER A 239 26.32 17.89 24.43
CA SER A 239 26.78 16.79 23.58
C SER A 239 26.79 15.44 24.31
N LEU A 240 27.09 15.42 25.60
CA LEU A 240 27.05 14.19 26.40
C LEU A 240 25.61 13.62 26.51
N VAL A 241 24.62 14.50 26.80
CA VAL A 241 23.21 14.10 26.89
C VAL A 241 22.70 13.65 25.55
N LEU A 242 23.06 14.33 24.48
CA LEU A 242 22.67 13.92 23.11
C LEU A 242 23.33 12.60 22.69
N ALA A 243 24.59 12.36 23.06
CA ALA A 243 25.28 11.10 22.81
C ALA A 243 24.61 9.94 23.54
N GLU A 244 24.23 10.13 24.82
CA GLU A 244 23.48 9.12 25.58
C GLU A 244 22.14 8.80 24.92
N SER A 245 21.39 9.81 24.49
CA SER A 245 20.14 9.66 23.74
C SER A 245 20.35 8.93 22.39
N ALA A 246 21.44 9.27 21.68
CA ALA A 246 21.77 8.64 20.41
C ALA A 246 22.09 7.15 20.57
N VAL A 247 22.86 6.77 21.60
CA VAL A 247 23.17 5.36 21.88
C VAL A 247 21.89 4.57 22.18
N VAL A 248 21.00 5.10 23.02
CA VAL A 248 19.71 4.44 23.34
C VAL A 248 18.84 4.33 22.08
N SER A 249 18.79 5.37 21.26
CA SER A 249 18.00 5.36 20.03
C SER A 249 18.57 4.42 18.98
N LEU A 250 19.89 4.37 18.80
CA LEU A 250 20.54 3.45 17.85
C LEU A 250 20.37 1.99 18.26
N THR A 251 20.54 1.66 19.54
CA THR A 251 20.32 0.29 20.02
C THR A 251 18.86 -0.13 19.91
N GLY A 252 17.93 0.76 20.30
CA GLY A 252 16.50 0.54 20.13
C GLY A 252 16.11 0.41 18.65
N GLY A 253 16.66 1.26 17.79
CA GLY A 253 16.45 1.21 16.34
C GLY A 253 16.96 -0.08 15.70
N ALA A 254 18.16 -0.53 16.06
CA ALA A 254 18.72 -1.78 15.59
C ALA A 254 17.84 -2.99 15.99
N LEU A 255 17.40 -3.05 17.25
CA LEU A 255 16.46 -4.07 17.72
C LEU A 255 15.11 -3.99 17.00
N GLY A 256 14.61 -2.78 16.75
CA GLY A 256 13.38 -2.55 15.99
C GLY A 256 13.48 -3.04 14.55
N VAL A 257 14.61 -2.78 13.87
CA VAL A 257 14.87 -3.29 12.51
C VAL A 257 14.93 -4.81 12.49
N LEU A 258 15.65 -5.42 13.44
CA LEU A 258 15.70 -6.88 13.58
C LEU A 258 14.31 -7.47 13.82
N GLY A 259 13.52 -6.84 14.69
CA GLY A 259 12.12 -7.23 14.92
C GLY A 259 11.25 -7.10 13.66
N ALA A 260 11.44 -6.03 12.86
CA ALA A 260 10.73 -5.84 11.60
C ALA A 260 11.10 -6.89 10.55
N LEU A 261 12.38 -7.25 10.43
CA LEU A 261 12.84 -8.31 9.52
C LEU A 261 12.19 -9.67 9.83
N TRP A 262 11.84 -9.91 11.07
CA TRP A 262 11.19 -11.15 11.52
C TRP A 262 9.66 -11.07 11.41
N SER A 263 9.08 -9.94 11.84
CA SER A 263 7.62 -9.80 11.94
C SER A 263 6.95 -9.55 10.59
N VAL A 264 7.59 -8.81 9.67
CA VAL A 264 6.99 -8.50 8.36
C VAL A 264 6.68 -9.75 7.54
N PRO A 265 7.60 -10.73 7.35
CA PRO A 265 7.27 -11.97 6.63
C PRO A 265 6.16 -12.78 7.33
N ALA A 266 6.17 -12.83 8.67
CA ALA A 266 5.14 -13.52 9.42
C ALA A 266 3.75 -12.87 9.25
N LEU A 267 3.68 -11.54 9.28
CA LEU A 267 2.43 -10.79 9.05
C LEU A 267 1.92 -10.97 7.61
N VAL A 268 2.81 -10.95 6.62
CA VAL A 268 2.46 -11.20 5.22
C VAL A 268 1.92 -12.62 5.05
N ALA A 269 2.53 -13.61 5.67
CA ALA A 269 2.06 -15.00 5.64
C ALA A 269 0.68 -15.17 6.29
N LEU A 270 0.42 -14.47 7.41
CA LEU A 270 -0.87 -14.48 8.10
C LEU A 270 -1.97 -13.73 7.33
N ALA A 271 -1.62 -12.67 6.61
CA ALA A 271 -2.57 -11.89 5.82
C ALA A 271 -3.06 -12.64 4.56
N GLY A 272 -2.32 -13.65 4.09
CA GLY A 272 -2.70 -14.54 3.00
C GLY A 272 -3.13 -13.81 1.73
N SER A 273 -4.23 -14.25 1.13
CA SER A 273 -4.78 -13.68 -0.12
C SER A 273 -5.47 -12.31 0.03
N GLN A 274 -5.53 -11.76 1.24
CA GLN A 274 -6.17 -10.46 1.50
C GLN A 274 -5.31 -9.28 1.05
N LEU A 275 -3.99 -9.48 0.90
CA LEU A 275 -3.08 -8.45 0.41
C LEU A 275 -3.09 -8.43 -1.12
N PRO A 276 -3.21 -7.24 -1.74
CA PRO A 276 -3.01 -7.13 -3.18
C PRO A 276 -1.63 -7.66 -3.56
N SER A 277 -1.57 -8.59 -4.50
CA SER A 277 -0.30 -9.20 -4.99
C SER A 277 0.69 -8.18 -5.60
N ILE A 278 0.25 -6.94 -5.78
CA ILE A 278 1.01 -5.82 -6.36
C ILE A 278 2.18 -5.36 -5.45
N ALA A 279 2.11 -5.68 -4.16
CA ALA A 279 3.11 -5.18 -3.22
C ALA A 279 4.11 -6.30 -2.89
N HIS A 280 5.32 -6.20 -3.41
CA HIS A 280 6.47 -6.85 -2.79
C HIS A 280 6.68 -6.18 -1.42
N ILE A 281 5.90 -6.65 -0.42
CA ILE A 281 5.99 -6.15 0.94
C ILE A 281 7.25 -6.74 1.56
N GLY A 282 8.30 -5.96 1.56
CA GLY A 282 9.60 -6.34 2.12
C GLY A 282 10.35 -5.14 2.66
N VAL A 283 11.28 -5.41 3.55
CA VAL A 283 12.21 -4.39 4.06
C VAL A 283 13.24 -4.10 2.96
N ASN A 284 13.08 -2.99 2.28
CA ASN A 284 13.98 -2.49 1.25
C ASN A 284 14.79 -1.28 1.76
N LEU A 285 15.82 -0.89 1.03
CA LEU A 285 16.70 0.21 1.42
C LEU A 285 15.97 1.54 1.73
N PRO A 286 14.97 2.00 0.95
CA PRO A 286 14.20 3.19 1.30
C PRO A 286 13.43 3.09 2.62
N VAL A 287 12.83 1.94 2.91
CA VAL A 287 12.13 1.70 4.17
C VAL A 287 13.11 1.71 5.35
N LEU A 288 14.27 1.09 5.16
CA LEU A 288 15.34 1.09 6.16
C LEU A 288 15.87 2.50 6.42
N ALA A 289 16.11 3.29 5.38
CA ALA A 289 16.54 4.68 5.50
C ALA A 289 15.50 5.54 6.24
N MET A 290 14.21 5.35 5.95
CA MET A 290 13.12 6.03 6.64
C MET A 290 13.05 5.62 8.13
N ALA A 291 13.21 4.34 8.45
CA ALA A 291 13.24 3.83 9.82
C ALA A 291 14.44 4.40 10.60
N CYS A 292 15.63 4.41 10.01
CA CYS A 292 16.82 5.05 10.58
C CYS A 292 16.61 6.53 10.80
N GLY A 293 16.05 7.25 9.83
CA GLY A 293 15.72 8.66 9.95
C GLY A 293 14.72 8.95 11.07
N ALA A 294 13.66 8.17 11.19
CA ALA A 294 12.68 8.27 12.26
C ALA A 294 13.31 7.99 13.64
N THR A 295 14.17 6.98 13.74
CA THR A 295 14.89 6.64 14.97
C THR A 295 15.83 7.76 15.42
N LEU A 296 16.60 8.34 14.49
CA LEU A 296 17.47 9.48 14.77
C LEU A 296 16.66 10.71 15.19
N ALA A 297 15.59 11.02 14.48
CA ALA A 297 14.70 12.12 14.82
C ALA A 297 14.08 11.93 16.22
N ALA A 298 13.62 10.72 16.55
CA ALA A 298 13.11 10.37 17.86
C ALA A 298 14.16 10.57 18.96
N GLY A 299 15.41 10.14 18.73
CA GLY A 299 16.53 10.32 19.66
C GLY A 299 16.88 11.80 19.89
N ILE A 300 16.90 12.59 18.81
CA ILE A 300 17.14 14.03 18.92
C ILE A 300 16.00 14.70 19.70
N LEU A 301 14.74 14.43 19.35
CA LEU A 301 13.57 15.01 20.04
C LEU A 301 13.57 14.65 21.54
N ALA A 302 13.84 13.39 21.87
CA ALA A 302 13.91 12.94 23.26
C ALA A 302 15.08 13.57 24.03
N GLY A 303 16.22 13.84 23.37
CA GLY A 303 17.42 14.39 23.96
C GLY A 303 17.48 15.91 24.04
N VAL A 304 16.81 16.64 23.14
CA VAL A 304 16.87 18.12 23.06
C VAL A 304 16.34 18.79 24.31
N ILE A 305 15.20 18.37 24.83
CA ILE A 305 14.59 18.97 26.03
C ILE A 305 15.49 18.80 27.26
N PRO A 306 16.02 17.60 27.60
CA PRO A 306 17.00 17.42 28.66
C PRO A 306 18.28 18.23 28.45
N ALA A 307 18.80 18.26 27.21
CA ALA A 307 20.04 18.99 26.89
C ALA A 307 19.89 20.49 27.11
N ILE A 308 18.81 21.11 26.61
CA ILE A 308 18.53 22.54 26.84
C ILE A 308 18.41 22.84 28.35
N ARG A 309 17.78 21.95 29.11
CA ARG A 309 17.64 22.17 30.58
C ARG A 309 18.95 22.02 31.34
N ALA A 310 19.79 21.08 30.93
CA ALA A 310 21.11 20.90 31.52
C ALA A 310 21.98 22.14 31.31
N THR A 311 21.84 22.87 30.20
CA THR A 311 22.64 24.03 29.85
C THR A 311 22.13 25.37 30.42
N ARG A 312 20.82 25.48 30.74
CA ARG A 312 20.23 26.76 31.20
C ARG A 312 20.37 27.05 32.69
N ARG A 313 20.85 26.11 33.51
CA ARG A 313 20.99 26.31 34.96
C ARG A 313 22.32 26.96 35.30
N PRO A 314 22.32 28.06 36.11
CA PRO A 314 23.55 28.66 36.60
C PRO A 314 24.22 27.73 37.63
N PRO A 315 25.59 27.62 37.60
CA PRO A 315 26.35 26.68 38.48
C PRO A 315 26.12 26.92 39.97
N GLY A 316 25.90 28.17 40.38
CA GLY A 316 25.70 28.57 41.79
C GLY A 316 24.33 28.16 42.38
N ALA A 317 23.33 27.81 41.54
CA ALA A 317 22.02 27.42 42.03
C ALA A 317 22.00 25.96 42.56
N ALA A 318 22.88 25.11 42.03
CA ALA A 318 23.01 23.71 42.47
C ALA A 318 23.63 23.61 43.88
N LEU A 319 24.54 24.49 44.22
CA LEU A 319 25.18 24.51 45.54
C LEU A 319 24.30 25.15 46.64
N ARG A 320 23.40 26.09 46.26
CA ARG A 320 22.43 26.71 47.20
C ARG A 320 21.18 25.90 47.45
N ALA A 321 20.85 24.93 46.60
CA ALA A 321 19.63 24.13 46.72
C ALA A 321 19.68 23.10 47.85
N GLN A 322 20.82 22.87 48.48
CA GLN A 322 20.91 21.99 49.67
C GLN A 322 20.34 22.61 50.94
N GLY A 323 20.05 23.96 50.95
CA GLY A 323 19.59 24.67 52.15
C GLY A 323 18.16 25.22 52.09
N ALA A 324 17.47 25.19 50.97
CA ALA A 324 16.14 25.79 50.84
C ALA A 324 15.13 24.88 50.12
N GLY A 325 14.13 24.42 50.85
CA GLY A 325 13.08 23.52 50.37
C GLY A 325 12.11 24.08 49.32
N THR A 326 12.45 25.17 48.63
CA THR A 326 11.52 25.93 47.75
C THR A 326 11.62 25.63 46.26
N THR A 327 12.51 24.72 45.81
CA THR A 327 12.72 24.45 44.36
C THR A 327 11.93 23.23 43.80
N VAL A 328 11.15 22.56 44.64
CA VAL A 328 10.42 21.33 44.25
C VAL A 328 9.21 21.64 43.33
N ALA A 329 8.55 22.78 43.53
CA ALA A 329 7.28 23.10 42.86
C ALA A 329 7.41 23.40 41.34
N THR A 330 8.46 24.13 40.93
CA THR A 330 8.69 24.41 39.48
C THR A 330 9.26 23.20 38.71
N ARG A 331 9.85 22.28 39.43
CA ARG A 331 10.47 21.06 38.91
C ARG A 331 9.45 20.02 38.48
N ASN A 332 8.32 19.93 39.17
CA ASN A 332 7.25 18.98 38.88
C ASN A 332 6.35 19.37 37.68
N ARG A 333 6.24 20.67 37.36
CA ARG A 333 5.34 21.12 36.30
C ARG A 333 5.65 20.56 34.92
N SER A 334 6.90 20.42 34.58
CA SER A 334 7.29 19.95 33.24
C SER A 334 7.30 18.43 33.09
N ALA A 335 7.60 17.70 34.15
CA ALA A 335 7.38 16.25 34.18
C ALA A 335 5.85 15.96 34.16
N GLY A 336 5.09 16.72 34.92
CA GLY A 336 3.62 16.66 34.88
C GLY A 336 3.04 16.97 33.49
N ALA A 337 3.53 17.99 32.79
CA ALA A 337 3.10 18.32 31.43
C ALA A 337 3.39 17.20 30.41
N LEU A 338 4.54 16.53 30.53
CA LEU A 338 4.86 15.39 29.68
C LEU A 338 3.92 14.20 29.96
N ILE A 339 3.63 13.91 31.23
CA ILE A 339 2.68 12.84 31.60
C ILE A 339 1.28 13.16 31.08
N VAL A 340 0.80 14.41 31.26
CA VAL A 340 -0.49 14.84 30.73
C VAL A 340 -0.54 14.69 29.21
N ALA A 341 0.51 15.09 28.49
CA ALA A 341 0.58 14.93 27.03
C ALA A 341 0.55 13.45 26.62
N GLN A 342 1.28 12.57 27.33
CA GLN A 342 1.27 11.13 27.07
C GLN A 342 -0.11 10.50 27.31
N VAL A 343 -0.78 10.85 28.41
CA VAL A 343 -2.12 10.37 28.70
C VAL A 343 -3.12 10.86 27.66
N ALA A 344 -3.02 12.14 27.24
CA ALA A 344 -3.87 12.69 26.19
C ALA A 344 -3.67 11.97 24.86
N LEU A 345 -2.41 11.74 24.44
CA LEU A 345 -2.10 11.00 23.20
C LEU A 345 -2.57 9.56 23.27
N ALA A 346 -2.38 8.88 24.41
CA ALA A 346 -2.86 7.52 24.62
C ALA A 346 -4.40 7.45 24.57
N LEU A 347 -5.09 8.43 25.14
CA LEU A 347 -6.55 8.53 25.07
C LEU A 347 -7.04 8.72 23.62
N VAL A 348 -6.40 9.58 22.85
CA VAL A 348 -6.73 9.77 21.42
C VAL A 348 -6.59 8.44 20.65
N LEU A 349 -5.50 7.69 20.89
CA LEU A 349 -5.32 6.38 20.26
C LEU A 349 -6.37 5.37 20.72
N LEU A 350 -6.70 5.35 21.99
CA LEU A 350 -7.72 4.45 22.55
C LEU A 350 -9.09 4.72 21.97
N VAL A 351 -9.49 6.00 21.88
CA VAL A 351 -10.76 6.42 21.25
C VAL A 351 -10.77 6.05 19.77
N GLY A 352 -9.67 6.31 19.04
CA GLY A 352 -9.53 5.92 17.64
C GLY A 352 -9.67 4.41 17.43
N ALA A 353 -9.00 3.60 18.26
CA ALA A 353 -9.12 2.14 18.23
C ALA A 353 -10.54 1.67 18.56
N GLY A 354 -11.17 2.27 19.56
CA GLY A 354 -12.56 1.98 19.95
C GLY A 354 -13.57 2.27 18.83
N LEU A 355 -13.38 3.40 18.13
CA LEU A 355 -14.22 3.74 16.97
C LEU A 355 -14.02 2.73 15.82
N MET A 356 -12.79 2.30 15.54
CA MET A 356 -12.53 1.29 14.53
C MET A 356 -13.15 -0.06 14.87
N LEU A 357 -13.04 -0.49 16.13
CA LEU A 357 -13.67 -1.74 16.60
C LEU A 357 -15.21 -1.63 16.51
N ARG A 358 -15.79 -0.49 16.87
CA ARG A 358 -17.23 -0.26 16.74
C ARG A 358 -17.66 -0.30 15.28
N THR A 359 -16.91 0.32 14.38
CA THR A 359 -17.19 0.28 12.94
C THR A 359 -17.16 -1.15 12.43
N LEU A 360 -16.16 -1.94 12.82
CA LEU A 360 -16.06 -3.35 12.45
C LEU A 360 -17.23 -4.17 13.01
N ALA A 361 -17.61 -3.93 14.26
CA ALA A 361 -18.77 -4.58 14.87
C ALA A 361 -20.06 -4.22 14.14
N ASN A 362 -20.27 -2.96 13.81
CA ASN A 362 -21.43 -2.51 13.04
C ASN A 362 -21.47 -3.13 11.64
N LEU A 363 -20.34 -3.22 10.95
CA LEU A 363 -20.25 -3.88 9.65
C LEU A 363 -20.64 -5.36 9.72
N ARG A 364 -20.27 -6.05 10.80
CA ARG A 364 -20.66 -7.45 11.03
C ARG A 364 -22.12 -7.61 11.45
N ALA A 365 -22.73 -6.59 12.03
CA ALA A 365 -24.10 -6.57 12.51
C ALA A 365 -25.08 -5.98 11.48
N ILE A 366 -24.64 -5.64 10.27
CA ILE A 366 -25.53 -5.17 9.21
C ILE A 366 -26.55 -6.28 8.93
N ASP A 367 -27.82 -5.96 9.15
CA ASP A 367 -28.92 -6.81 8.73
C ASP A 367 -29.02 -6.79 7.21
N VAL A 368 -28.63 -7.88 6.58
CA VAL A 368 -28.68 -8.04 5.12
C VAL A 368 -30.09 -8.35 4.61
N GLY A 369 -31.12 -8.26 5.50
CA GLY A 369 -32.53 -8.48 5.14
C GLY A 369 -32.90 -9.97 4.94
N PHE A 370 -31.98 -10.90 5.24
CA PHE A 370 -32.25 -12.34 5.24
C PHE A 370 -31.42 -13.06 6.31
N ARG A 371 -31.85 -14.25 6.73
CA ARG A 371 -31.13 -15.04 7.73
C ARG A 371 -29.87 -15.63 7.09
N THR A 372 -28.71 -15.33 7.66
CA THR A 372 -27.39 -15.80 7.21
C THR A 372 -26.94 -17.10 7.86
N ASP A 373 -27.68 -17.57 8.88
CA ASP A 373 -27.34 -18.78 9.63
C ASP A 373 -27.36 -20.01 8.73
N HIS A 374 -26.27 -20.73 8.65
CA HIS A 374 -26.08 -21.94 7.84
C HIS A 374 -26.22 -21.74 6.32
N MET A 375 -26.16 -20.50 5.83
CA MET A 375 -26.16 -20.24 4.39
C MET A 375 -24.75 -20.38 3.81
N MET A 376 -24.62 -21.17 2.77
CA MET A 376 -23.41 -21.29 1.97
C MET A 376 -23.63 -20.66 0.61
N THR A 377 -22.68 -19.91 0.11
CA THR A 377 -22.66 -19.43 -1.28
C THR A 377 -21.82 -20.36 -2.13
N MET A 378 -22.41 -20.91 -3.18
CA MET A 378 -21.69 -21.69 -4.18
C MET A 378 -21.74 -20.92 -5.51
N ARG A 379 -20.58 -20.61 -6.06
CA ARG A 379 -20.47 -20.04 -7.40
C ARG A 379 -20.19 -21.16 -8.38
N THR A 380 -21.17 -21.54 -9.17
CA THR A 380 -21.02 -22.47 -10.30
C THR A 380 -20.99 -21.65 -11.58
N THR A 381 -20.02 -21.90 -12.46
CA THR A 381 -20.06 -21.48 -13.86
C THR A 381 -20.53 -22.70 -14.64
N LEU A 382 -21.70 -22.59 -15.23
CA LEU A 382 -22.18 -23.59 -16.21
C LEU A 382 -21.39 -23.38 -17.50
N PRO A 383 -21.00 -24.47 -18.19
CA PRO A 383 -20.27 -24.41 -19.45
C PRO A 383 -21.04 -23.72 -20.57
#